data_b8cb063b99a15d9e26c0cec57a1eccd0
#
_entry.id   b8cb063b99a15d9e26c0cec57a1eccd0
#
_cell.length_a   1.000
_cell.length_b   1.000
_cell.length_c   1.000
_cell.angle_alpha   90.00
_cell.angle_beta   90.00
_cell.angle_gamma   90.00
#
_symmetry.space_group_name_H-M   'P 1'
#
loop_
_entity.id
_entity.type
_entity.pdbx_description
1 polymer ?
#
loop_
_entity_poly.entity_id
_entity_poly.type
_entity_poly.pdbx_seq_one_letter_code
_entity_poly.pdbx_strand_id
1 'polypeptide(L)'
;MSPPEQAQPVSLAEAYVAVASLIGLVSLSFYLFGDAGAKGPSQVALTVATMIVVFLGWRRGHKLEALNEAAMASVSSGLSAVFILLAVGALIGTWAMSGTLVSMVHFGLQLLNPEYFYVSAVLICALVAASIGSSWTVIGTIGIGLMGIAQNMGLDPGIAAAAIISGAYFGDT
;
A
#
# COMPACT_ATOMS: atom_id res chain seq x y z
N MET A 1 -8.33 9.25 -46.35
CA MET A 1 -7.76 8.78 -45.07
C MET A 1 -7.14 10.00 -44.41
N SER A 2 -7.88 10.64 -43.48
CA SER A 2 -7.37 11.79 -42.73
C SER A 2 -6.24 11.31 -41.83
N PRO A 3 -5.11 12.06 -41.68
CA PRO A 3 -4.07 11.68 -40.74
C PRO A 3 -4.65 11.61 -39.32
N PRO A 4 -4.18 10.70 -38.50
CA PRO A 4 -4.66 10.60 -37.13
C PRO A 4 -4.41 11.95 -36.43
N GLU A 5 -5.49 12.54 -35.96
CA GLU A 5 -5.48 13.76 -35.19
C GLU A 5 -4.52 13.55 -34.01
N GLN A 6 -3.35 14.19 -34.07
CA GLN A 6 -2.33 14.01 -33.06
C GLN A 6 -2.86 14.60 -31.76
N ALA A 7 -3.16 13.72 -30.81
CA ALA A 7 -3.53 14.11 -29.45
C ALA A 7 -2.48 15.06 -28.90
N GLN A 8 -2.92 16.23 -28.45
CA GLN A 8 -2.00 17.24 -27.94
C GLN A 8 -1.36 16.76 -26.62
N PRO A 9 -0.06 16.97 -26.44
CA PRO A 9 0.60 16.59 -25.19
C PRO A 9 -0.08 17.31 -24.01
N VAL A 10 -0.21 16.59 -22.90
CA VAL A 10 -0.78 17.12 -21.66
C VAL A 10 0.05 18.30 -21.19
N SER A 11 -0.59 19.45 -20.92
CA SER A 11 0.14 20.60 -20.38
C SER A 11 0.54 20.36 -18.93
N LEU A 12 1.65 20.96 -18.49
CA LEU A 12 2.09 20.89 -17.10
C LEU A 12 0.98 21.34 -16.12
N ALA A 13 0.21 22.36 -16.49
CA ALA A 13 -0.91 22.84 -15.67
C ALA A 13 -1.98 21.77 -15.45
N GLU A 14 -2.31 20.99 -16.47
CA GLU A 14 -3.30 19.90 -16.36
C GLU A 14 -2.76 18.72 -15.56
N ALA A 15 -1.47 18.41 -15.69
CA ALA A 15 -0.84 17.42 -14.84
C ALA A 15 -0.89 17.84 -13.35
N TYR A 16 -0.64 19.12 -13.06
CA TYR A 16 -0.81 19.66 -11.70
C TYR A 16 -2.26 19.57 -11.22
N VAL A 17 -3.24 19.88 -12.06
CA VAL A 17 -4.67 19.76 -11.69
C VAL A 17 -5.02 18.30 -11.36
N ALA A 18 -4.54 17.34 -12.14
CA ALA A 18 -4.77 15.91 -11.89
C ALA A 18 -4.19 15.47 -10.54
N VAL A 19 -2.92 15.81 -10.29
CA VAL A 19 -2.23 15.46 -9.02
C VAL A 19 -2.84 16.21 -7.84
N ALA A 20 -3.11 17.51 -7.98
CA ALA A 20 -3.70 18.32 -6.92
C ALA A 20 -5.13 17.86 -6.58
N SER A 21 -5.93 17.45 -7.56
CA SER A 21 -7.26 16.90 -7.32
C SER A 21 -7.19 15.58 -6.56
N LEU A 22 -6.26 14.70 -6.90
CA LEU A 22 -6.03 13.44 -6.19
C LEU A 22 -5.65 13.69 -4.72
N ILE A 23 -4.60 14.49 -4.51
CA ILE A 23 -4.11 14.79 -3.16
C ILE A 23 -5.19 15.53 -2.35
N GLY A 24 -5.84 16.52 -2.94
CA GLY A 24 -6.88 17.32 -2.28
C GLY A 24 -8.09 16.48 -1.86
N LEU A 25 -8.60 15.63 -2.75
CA LEU A 25 -9.76 14.77 -2.46
C LEU A 25 -9.44 13.70 -1.42
N VAL A 26 -8.26 13.07 -1.50
CA VAL A 26 -7.84 12.10 -0.49
C VAL A 26 -7.61 12.77 0.86
N SER A 27 -6.92 13.92 0.90
CA SER A 27 -6.73 14.69 2.14
C SER A 27 -8.06 15.15 2.75
N LEU A 28 -8.99 15.61 1.93
CA LEU A 28 -10.34 15.97 2.37
C LEU A 28 -11.09 14.77 2.94
N SER A 29 -10.93 13.59 2.34
CA SER A 29 -11.52 12.34 2.84
C SER A 29 -11.04 12.04 4.27
N PHE A 30 -9.74 12.12 4.53
CA PHE A 30 -9.19 11.91 5.88
C PHE A 30 -9.54 13.04 6.84
N TYR A 31 -9.59 14.29 6.37
CA TYR A 31 -9.99 15.44 7.20
C TYR A 31 -11.44 15.31 7.70
N LEU A 32 -12.36 14.87 6.84
CA LEU A 32 -13.78 14.75 7.18
C LEU A 32 -14.13 13.48 7.96
N PHE A 33 -13.45 12.38 7.69
CA PHE A 33 -13.82 11.05 8.21
C PHE A 33 -12.74 10.43 9.12
N GLY A 34 -11.60 11.09 9.36
CA GLY A 34 -10.49 10.54 10.14
C GLY A 34 -10.04 9.18 9.61
N ASP A 35 -9.79 8.23 10.50
CA ASP A 35 -9.35 6.87 10.13
C ASP A 35 -10.37 6.09 9.28
N ALA A 36 -11.67 6.42 9.39
CA ALA A 36 -12.70 5.85 8.54
C ALA A 36 -12.57 6.29 7.06
N GLY A 37 -11.85 7.38 6.81
CA GLY A 37 -11.53 7.84 5.46
C GLY A 37 -10.86 6.78 4.59
N ALA A 38 -10.06 5.90 5.18
CA ALA A 38 -9.38 4.82 4.46
C ALA A 38 -10.33 3.72 3.95
N LYS A 39 -11.49 3.55 4.55
CA LYS A 39 -12.38 2.39 4.28
C LYS A 39 -13.34 2.56 3.10
N GLY A 40 -13.80 3.77 2.84
CA GLY A 40 -14.79 4.03 1.79
C GLY A 40 -14.61 5.40 1.13
N PRO A 41 -14.55 6.50 1.92
CA PRO A 41 -14.44 7.84 1.37
C PRO A 41 -13.23 8.06 0.44
N SER A 42 -12.07 7.45 0.73
CA SER A 42 -10.90 7.50 -0.15
C SER A 42 -11.13 6.81 -1.49
N GLN A 43 -11.92 5.74 -1.54
CA GLN A 43 -12.28 5.06 -2.80
C GLN A 43 -13.14 5.97 -3.68
N VAL A 44 -14.08 6.71 -3.07
CA VAL A 44 -14.87 7.72 -3.78
C VAL A 44 -13.98 8.84 -4.27
N ALA A 45 -13.05 9.32 -3.44
CA ALA A 45 -12.08 10.35 -3.80
C ALA A 45 -11.23 9.93 -5.02
N LEU A 46 -10.71 8.69 -5.02
CA LEU A 46 -9.95 8.12 -6.14
C LEU A 46 -10.81 8.01 -7.41
N THR A 47 -12.06 7.60 -7.29
CA THR A 47 -12.99 7.51 -8.43
C THR A 47 -13.24 8.89 -9.04
N VAL A 48 -13.51 9.89 -8.21
CA VAL A 48 -13.71 11.27 -8.68
C VAL A 48 -12.46 11.83 -9.32
N ALA A 49 -11.27 11.61 -8.73
CA ALA A 49 -10.00 12.02 -9.32
C ALA A 49 -9.77 11.35 -10.69
N THR A 50 -10.09 10.08 -10.82
CA THR A 50 -10.01 9.36 -12.10
C THR A 50 -10.97 9.97 -13.14
N MET A 51 -12.20 10.31 -12.76
CA MET A 51 -13.15 10.97 -13.65
C MET A 51 -12.64 12.33 -14.13
N ILE A 52 -11.97 13.10 -13.27
CA ILE A 52 -11.35 14.38 -13.64
C ILE A 52 -10.25 14.16 -14.68
N VAL A 53 -9.38 13.17 -14.49
CA VAL A 53 -8.30 12.84 -15.44
C VAL A 53 -8.85 12.38 -16.78
N VAL A 54 -9.86 11.52 -16.77
CA VAL A 54 -10.54 11.05 -18.00
C VAL A 54 -11.19 12.22 -18.74
N PHE A 55 -11.85 13.12 -18.02
CA PHE A 55 -12.45 14.32 -18.60
C PHE A 55 -11.41 15.25 -19.24
N LEU A 56 -10.27 15.48 -18.57
CA LEU A 56 -9.19 16.28 -19.12
C LEU A 56 -8.59 15.64 -20.39
N GLY A 57 -8.38 14.33 -20.38
CA GLY A 57 -7.92 13.58 -21.56
C GLY A 57 -8.90 13.65 -22.72
N TRP A 58 -10.19 13.44 -22.46
CA TRP A 58 -11.24 13.56 -23.46
C TRP A 58 -11.33 14.98 -24.07
N ARG A 59 -11.24 15.98 -23.23
CA ARG A 59 -11.25 17.40 -23.68
C ARG A 59 -10.06 17.74 -24.57
N ARG A 60 -8.95 17.00 -24.46
CA ARG A 60 -7.74 17.11 -25.29
C ARG A 60 -7.82 16.34 -26.60
N GLY A 61 -8.94 15.70 -26.89
CA GLY A 61 -9.16 14.94 -28.12
C GLY A 61 -8.71 13.48 -28.02
N HIS A 62 -8.30 12.99 -26.85
CA HIS A 62 -8.06 11.56 -26.68
C HIS A 62 -9.37 10.79 -26.77
N LYS A 63 -9.40 9.74 -27.58
CA LYS A 63 -10.55 8.84 -27.67
C LYS A 63 -10.70 8.07 -26.35
N LEU A 64 -11.93 7.82 -25.95
CA LEU A 64 -12.22 7.03 -24.74
C LEU A 64 -11.60 5.62 -24.79
N GLU A 65 -11.49 5.05 -25.99
CA GLU A 65 -10.81 3.77 -26.21
C GLU A 65 -9.33 3.82 -25.80
N ALA A 66 -8.60 4.86 -26.22
CA ALA A 66 -7.20 5.03 -25.85
C ALA A 66 -7.01 5.30 -24.34
N LEU A 67 -7.93 6.04 -23.72
CA LEU A 67 -7.93 6.25 -22.26
C LEU A 67 -8.21 4.94 -21.51
N ASN A 68 -9.13 4.12 -22.02
CA ASN A 68 -9.41 2.80 -21.46
C ASN A 68 -8.22 1.84 -21.59
N GLU A 69 -7.56 1.82 -22.76
CA GLU A 69 -6.35 1.00 -22.97
C GLU A 69 -5.23 1.41 -22.01
N ALA A 70 -4.99 2.71 -21.82
CA ALA A 70 -4.02 3.21 -20.85
C ALA A 70 -4.37 2.83 -19.40
N ALA A 71 -5.66 2.90 -19.04
CA ALA A 71 -6.14 2.47 -17.74
C ALA A 71 -5.93 0.96 -17.53
N MET A 72 -6.27 0.14 -18.53
CA MET A 72 -6.08 -1.31 -18.48
C MET A 72 -4.61 -1.69 -18.38
N ALA A 73 -3.71 -1.01 -19.08
CA ALA A 73 -2.27 -1.22 -18.97
C ALA A 73 -1.77 -0.91 -17.54
N SER A 74 -2.25 0.19 -16.95
CA SER A 74 -1.92 0.57 -15.57
C SER A 74 -2.44 -0.45 -14.55
N VAL A 75 -3.67 -0.92 -14.70
CA VAL A 75 -4.25 -1.98 -13.84
C VAL A 75 -3.46 -3.27 -13.97
N SER A 76 -3.11 -3.66 -15.20
CA SER A 76 -2.32 -4.87 -15.46
C SER A 76 -0.96 -4.84 -14.75
N SER A 77 -0.28 -3.70 -14.72
CA SER A 77 1.00 -3.57 -14.01
C SER A 77 0.86 -3.70 -12.49
N GLY A 78 -0.31 -3.33 -11.93
CA GLY A 78 -0.61 -3.46 -10.50
C GLY A 78 -1.14 -4.83 -10.08
N LEU A 79 -1.57 -5.68 -11.00
CA LEU A 79 -2.20 -6.98 -10.69
C LEU A 79 -1.30 -7.90 -9.88
N SER A 80 0.00 -7.90 -10.15
CA SER A 80 0.96 -8.71 -9.38
C SER A 80 0.94 -8.37 -7.89
N ALA A 81 0.88 -7.07 -7.55
CA ALA A 81 0.78 -6.64 -6.14
C ALA A 81 -0.53 -7.09 -5.51
N VAL A 82 -1.65 -7.03 -6.24
CA VAL A 82 -2.95 -7.51 -5.76
C VAL A 82 -2.92 -9.02 -5.47
N PHE A 83 -2.34 -9.82 -6.35
CA PHE A 83 -2.20 -11.27 -6.12
C PHE A 83 -1.30 -11.58 -4.92
N ILE A 84 -0.21 -10.85 -4.73
CA ILE A 84 0.64 -11.00 -3.54
C ILE A 84 -0.15 -10.70 -2.27
N LEU A 85 -0.91 -9.60 -2.24
CA LEU A 85 -1.74 -9.23 -1.09
C LEU A 85 -2.82 -10.30 -0.79
N LEU A 86 -3.43 -10.87 -1.81
CA LEU A 86 -4.41 -11.96 -1.64
C LEU A 86 -3.73 -13.24 -1.08
N ALA A 87 -2.56 -13.60 -1.61
CA ALA A 87 -1.81 -14.76 -1.14
C ALA A 87 -1.36 -14.58 0.33
N VAL A 88 -0.87 -13.38 0.68
CA VAL A 88 -0.50 -13.02 2.05
C VAL A 88 -1.72 -13.06 2.96
N GLY A 89 -2.88 -12.53 2.53
CA GLY A 89 -4.12 -12.60 3.29
C GLY A 89 -4.56 -14.03 3.57
N ALA A 90 -4.47 -14.92 2.57
CA ALA A 90 -4.75 -16.34 2.74
C ALA A 90 -3.77 -17.02 3.72
N LEU A 91 -2.47 -16.70 3.62
CA LEU A 91 -1.45 -17.20 4.53
C LEU A 91 -1.74 -16.80 5.98
N ILE A 92 -2.05 -15.52 6.22
CA ILE A 92 -2.43 -15.02 7.54
C ILE A 92 -3.64 -15.77 8.09
N GLY A 93 -4.66 -15.97 7.25
CA GLY A 93 -5.85 -16.75 7.61
C GLY A 93 -5.51 -18.17 8.06
N THR A 94 -4.64 -18.88 7.33
CA THR A 94 -4.19 -20.22 7.71
C THR A 94 -3.36 -20.23 8.99
N TRP A 95 -2.50 -19.23 9.20
CA TRP A 95 -1.72 -19.09 10.43
C TRP A 95 -2.60 -18.79 11.65
N ALA A 96 -3.65 -17.99 11.47
CA ALA A 96 -4.60 -17.73 12.53
C ALA A 96 -5.36 -19.02 12.93
N MET A 97 -5.80 -19.80 11.95
CA MET A 97 -6.53 -21.05 12.18
C MET A 97 -5.65 -22.16 12.77
N SER A 98 -4.39 -22.25 12.36
CA SER A 98 -3.44 -23.26 12.83
C SER A 98 -2.83 -22.97 14.21
N GLY A 99 -3.07 -21.78 14.78
CA GLY A 99 -2.44 -21.33 16.02
C GLY A 99 -0.97 -20.87 15.84
N THR A 100 -0.47 -20.83 14.62
CA THR A 100 0.90 -20.39 14.32
C THR A 100 1.17 -18.97 14.82
N LEU A 101 0.22 -18.04 14.64
CA LEU A 101 0.35 -16.67 15.16
C LEU A 101 0.45 -16.65 16.69
N VAL A 102 -0.34 -17.45 17.38
CA VAL A 102 -0.30 -17.55 18.84
C VAL A 102 1.06 -18.08 19.30
N SER A 103 1.59 -19.09 18.63
CA SER A 103 2.92 -19.64 18.93
C SER A 103 4.02 -18.62 18.67
N MET A 104 3.97 -17.89 17.56
CA MET A 104 4.93 -16.82 17.26
C MET A 104 4.92 -15.74 18.33
N VAL A 105 3.74 -15.30 18.76
CA VAL A 105 3.61 -14.31 19.84
C VAL A 105 4.17 -14.87 21.15
N HIS A 106 3.81 -16.10 21.53
CA HIS A 106 4.28 -16.73 22.76
C HIS A 106 5.81 -16.81 22.83
N PHE A 107 6.44 -17.33 21.80
CA PHE A 107 7.91 -17.42 21.75
C PHE A 107 8.57 -16.04 21.61
N GLY A 108 7.97 -15.14 20.83
CA GLY A 108 8.48 -13.79 20.68
C GLY A 108 8.49 -12.98 21.99
N LEU A 109 7.47 -13.16 22.84
CA LEU A 109 7.42 -12.54 24.16
C LEU A 109 8.54 -13.05 25.11
N GLN A 110 9.06 -14.25 24.89
CA GLN A 110 10.17 -14.80 25.67
C GLN A 110 11.55 -14.33 25.16
N LEU A 111 11.65 -14.02 23.86
CA LEU A 111 12.92 -13.69 23.22
C LEU A 111 13.17 -12.19 23.12
N LEU A 112 12.11 -11.39 22.96
CA LEU A 112 12.19 -9.96 22.71
C LEU A 112 11.92 -9.18 24.00
N ASN A 113 12.82 -8.22 24.28
CA ASN A 113 12.65 -7.29 25.40
C ASN A 113 11.84 -6.06 24.94
N PRO A 114 10.79 -5.62 25.66
CA PRO A 114 10.01 -4.43 25.31
C PRO A 114 10.86 -3.15 25.11
N GLU A 115 11.93 -2.99 25.88
CA GLU A 115 12.82 -1.81 25.78
C GLU A 115 13.53 -1.70 24.44
N TYR A 116 13.88 -2.83 23.83
CA TYR A 116 14.63 -2.90 22.57
C TYR A 116 13.78 -3.43 21.42
N PHE A 117 12.47 -3.57 21.63
CA PHE A 117 11.57 -4.18 20.65
C PHE A 117 11.64 -3.50 19.28
N TYR A 118 11.55 -2.18 19.22
CA TYR A 118 11.52 -1.45 17.95
C TYR A 118 12.82 -1.62 17.16
N VAL A 119 13.96 -1.56 17.81
CA VAL A 119 15.27 -1.79 17.17
C VAL A 119 15.38 -3.24 16.69
N SER A 120 14.97 -4.20 17.50
CA SER A 120 14.96 -5.61 17.15
C SER A 120 14.05 -5.88 15.96
N ALA A 121 12.85 -5.27 15.92
CA ALA A 121 11.90 -5.40 14.82
C ALA A 121 12.48 -4.84 13.49
N VAL A 122 13.12 -3.67 13.52
CA VAL A 122 13.82 -3.10 12.35
C VAL A 122 14.89 -4.06 11.85
N LEU A 123 15.75 -4.56 12.73
CA LEU A 123 16.87 -5.43 12.34
C LEU A 123 16.38 -6.78 11.80
N ILE A 124 15.40 -7.40 12.45
CA ILE A 124 14.83 -8.68 11.99
C ILE A 124 14.20 -8.49 10.60
N CYS A 125 13.37 -7.47 10.44
CA CYS A 125 12.72 -7.19 9.16
C CYS A 125 13.74 -6.87 8.06
N ALA A 126 14.79 -6.08 8.37
CA ALA A 126 15.83 -5.73 7.41
C ALA A 126 16.63 -6.97 6.96
N LEU A 127 17.07 -7.82 7.91
CA LEU A 127 17.82 -9.04 7.59
C LEU A 127 17.01 -10.02 6.75
N VAL A 128 15.73 -10.18 7.09
CA VAL A 128 14.85 -11.09 6.36
C VAL A 128 14.52 -10.52 4.98
N ALA A 129 14.25 -9.22 4.88
CA ALA A 129 14.00 -8.57 3.59
C ALA A 129 15.22 -8.64 2.67
N ALA A 130 16.42 -8.39 3.18
CA ALA A 130 17.67 -8.57 2.43
C ALA A 130 17.89 -10.01 1.96
N SER A 131 17.39 -10.99 2.71
CA SER A 131 17.52 -12.41 2.35
C SER A 131 16.50 -12.86 1.30
N ILE A 132 15.27 -12.32 1.34
CA ILE A 132 14.15 -12.70 0.47
C ILE A 132 14.07 -11.79 -0.77
N GLY A 133 14.50 -10.52 -0.65
CA GLY A 133 14.38 -9.51 -1.72
C GLY A 133 12.94 -9.03 -1.91
N SER A 134 12.12 -8.98 -0.83
CA SER A 134 10.74 -8.52 -0.90
C SER A 134 10.24 -7.97 0.43
N SER A 135 10.16 -6.64 0.52
CA SER A 135 9.62 -5.93 1.68
C SER A 135 8.15 -6.30 1.95
N TRP A 136 7.33 -6.43 0.90
CA TRP A 136 5.93 -6.80 1.03
C TRP A 136 5.72 -8.17 1.69
N THR A 137 6.54 -9.14 1.30
CA THR A 137 6.50 -10.50 1.88
C THR A 137 6.85 -10.46 3.36
N VAL A 138 7.88 -9.70 3.73
CA VAL A 138 8.32 -9.58 5.14
C VAL A 138 7.28 -8.89 6.00
N ILE A 139 6.71 -7.77 5.53
CA ILE A 139 5.64 -7.05 6.24
C ILE A 139 4.42 -7.97 6.44
N GLY A 140 4.00 -8.66 5.40
CA GLY A 140 2.83 -9.53 5.43
C GLY A 140 3.02 -10.85 6.17
N THR A 141 4.24 -11.25 6.52
CA THR A 141 4.53 -12.49 7.24
C THR A 141 5.07 -12.21 8.65
N ILE A 142 6.37 -12.05 8.77
CA ILE A 142 7.04 -11.80 10.05
C ILE A 142 6.52 -10.51 10.71
N GLY A 143 6.25 -9.48 9.91
CA GLY A 143 5.72 -8.21 10.39
C GLY A 143 4.42 -8.36 11.17
N ILE A 144 3.52 -9.22 10.74
CA ILE A 144 2.25 -9.48 11.45
C ILE A 144 2.50 -10.19 12.78
N GLY A 145 3.44 -11.15 12.82
CA GLY A 145 3.85 -11.78 14.06
C GLY A 145 4.44 -10.76 15.05
N LEU A 146 5.33 -9.89 14.58
CA LEU A 146 5.92 -8.82 15.39
C LEU A 146 4.85 -7.81 15.86
N MET A 147 3.86 -7.48 15.02
CA MET A 147 2.72 -6.66 15.45
C MET A 147 1.93 -7.29 16.59
N GLY A 148 1.67 -8.59 16.52
CA GLY A 148 1.02 -9.34 17.60
C GLY A 148 1.81 -9.32 18.88
N ILE A 149 3.16 -9.44 18.81
CA ILE A 149 4.05 -9.34 19.97
C ILE A 149 4.00 -7.93 20.58
N ALA A 150 4.11 -6.88 19.75
CA ALA A 150 4.06 -5.48 20.17
C ALA A 150 2.77 -5.16 20.95
N GLN A 151 1.63 -5.60 20.41
CA GLN A 151 0.32 -5.41 21.05
C GLN A 151 0.24 -6.10 22.42
N ASN A 152 0.75 -7.33 22.53
CA ASN A 152 0.77 -8.07 23.80
C ASN A 152 1.77 -7.48 24.83
N MET A 153 2.83 -6.79 24.36
CA MET A 153 3.74 -6.03 25.20
C MET A 153 3.18 -4.66 25.62
N GLY A 154 2.01 -4.25 25.12
CA GLY A 154 1.43 -2.94 25.38
C GLY A 154 2.16 -1.79 24.69
N LEU A 155 2.92 -2.08 23.63
CA LEU A 155 3.67 -1.08 22.86
C LEU A 155 2.74 -0.35 21.88
N ASP A 156 3.12 0.89 21.51
CA ASP A 156 2.35 1.68 20.53
C ASP A 156 2.31 0.99 19.16
N PRO A 157 1.12 0.67 18.63
CA PRO A 157 1.00 -0.04 17.35
C PRO A 157 1.50 0.75 16.15
N GLY A 158 1.39 2.08 16.18
CA GLY A 158 1.86 2.95 15.11
C GLY A 158 3.38 2.96 15.01
N ILE A 159 4.07 3.06 16.15
CA ILE A 159 5.54 3.01 16.20
C ILE A 159 6.04 1.61 15.82
N ALA A 160 5.36 0.56 16.29
CA ALA A 160 5.70 -0.82 15.92
C ALA A 160 5.55 -1.06 14.42
N ALA A 161 4.44 -0.62 13.82
CA ALA A 161 4.24 -0.70 12.37
C ALA A 161 5.30 0.09 11.60
N ALA A 162 5.64 1.30 12.04
CA ALA A 162 6.68 2.11 11.42
C ALA A 162 8.05 1.42 11.46
N ALA A 163 8.42 0.81 12.59
CA ALA A 163 9.67 0.06 12.75
C ALA A 163 9.72 -1.15 11.79
N ILE A 164 8.66 -1.95 11.74
CA ILE A 164 8.55 -3.13 10.88
C ILE A 164 8.67 -2.73 9.40
N ILE A 165 7.89 -1.72 8.98
CA ILE A 165 7.87 -1.25 7.59
C ILE A 165 9.24 -0.67 7.20
N SER A 166 9.81 0.19 8.04
CA SER A 166 11.12 0.79 7.77
C SER A 166 12.22 -0.26 7.63
N GLY A 167 12.22 -1.27 8.53
CA GLY A 167 13.17 -2.37 8.44
C GLY A 167 13.02 -3.20 7.18
N ALA A 168 11.79 -3.54 6.80
CA ALA A 168 11.50 -4.32 5.61
C ALA A 168 11.94 -3.59 4.33
N TYR A 169 11.65 -2.29 4.21
CA TYR A 169 12.08 -1.50 3.06
C TYR A 169 13.60 -1.28 3.03
N PHE A 170 14.22 -1.06 4.19
CA PHE A 170 15.68 -0.91 4.26
C PHE A 170 16.41 -2.18 3.78
N GLY A 171 15.88 -3.35 4.04
CA GLY A 171 16.48 -4.61 3.61
C GLY A 171 16.20 -4.99 2.16
N ASP A 172 15.21 -4.40 1.52
CA ASP A 172 14.79 -4.70 0.13
C ASP A 172 15.54 -3.82 -0.91
N THR A 173 16.42 -2.93 -0.47
CA THR A 173 17.30 -2.09 -1.31
C THR A 173 18.63 -2.76 -1.45
#